data_51e3f4c7801e4918e1ce35b440ace893
#
_entry.id   51e3f4c7801e4918e1ce35b440ace893
#
_cell.length_a   1.000
_cell.length_b   1.000
_cell.length_c   1.000
_cell.angle_alpha   90.00
_cell.angle_beta   90.00
_cell.angle_gamma   90.00
#
_symmetry.space_group_name_H-M   'P 1'
#
loop_
_entity.id
_entity.type
_entity.pdbx_description
1 polymer ?
#
loop_
_entity_poly.entity_id
_entity_poly.type
_entity_poly.pdbx_seq_one_letter_code
_entity_poly.pdbx_strand_id
1 'polypeptide(L)'
;MDQFTGIRAGFRMKGLALLLAAIILLLCACAATPGGPSTGSGEAAAPIGSAAPETDGGPSTGPEEAAAPIGSAVPETEEAGPEPASSTETSTEITEEPDMKLRINETEIEVLWEDNESVSALRELAKQAPLTVQMSPYGGFEQVGPIGQSIPRNDVQTVTEPGDIVLYSGNQIVIFYGSNSWAYTRLGKIQGMDQAALAELLGNGAVTLTLSLGAETAEHRIPDVLLNSGYPMPVIGLGTWTLNDEEAENSVYHALKCGMRLIDTARYYGNEVGVGRGLKRAIDEGIVTREEVFLTSKIYGGNYERAGGIIDSALSDLNVDYIDLLLIHQPGADDEGVYKAMEEAVEAGKLRSIGISNYYTPEAVDEVLAFAEITPAVIQNENHLYYQNAALQEYGKQYGIVVESWYPFGGRGHTQEHFNNGVILELARKYGKSAAQIILRWHVQAGYIAIPGSCNPDHIAENYDIFDFCLTEEEMQRIYALDEQERYENW
;
A
#
# COMPACT_ATOMS: atom_id res chain seq x y z
N MET A 1 -63.96 -26.48 17.49
CA MET A 1 -64.67 -25.42 16.74
C MET A 1 -63.61 -24.81 15.86
N ASP A 2 -63.51 -25.39 14.79
CA ASP A 2 -63.74 -25.11 13.36
C ASP A 2 -62.51 -24.38 12.74
N GLN A 3 -61.74 -25.08 11.97
CA GLN A 3 -61.82 -25.45 10.54
C GLN A 3 -61.81 -24.23 9.60
N PHE A 4 -60.75 -24.19 8.74
CA PHE A 4 -60.85 -24.23 7.29
C PHE A 4 -59.43 -24.15 6.69
N THR A 5 -58.88 -25.26 6.19
CA THR A 5 -58.62 -25.68 4.78
C THR A 5 -58.29 -24.55 3.83
N GLY A 6 -57.09 -24.45 3.21
CA GLY A 6 -56.47 -25.30 2.24
C GLY A 6 -56.66 -24.70 0.86
N ILE A 7 -55.59 -24.50 0.09
CA ILE A 7 -55.50 -24.73 -1.38
C ILE A 7 -54.02 -24.72 -1.81
N ARG A 8 -53.57 -25.87 -2.26
CA ARG A 8 -52.35 -26.04 -3.07
C ARG A 8 -52.71 -25.73 -4.53
N ALA A 9 -51.90 -24.96 -5.21
CA ALA A 9 -51.87 -24.95 -6.67
C ALA A 9 -50.44 -25.23 -7.12
N GLY A 10 -50.22 -26.46 -7.60
CA GLY A 10 -49.06 -26.84 -8.34
C GLY A 10 -49.17 -26.37 -9.79
N PHE A 11 -48.09 -25.86 -10.33
CA PHE A 11 -47.94 -25.66 -11.76
C PHE A 11 -46.74 -26.47 -12.25
N ARG A 12 -47.04 -27.48 -13.03
CA ARG A 12 -46.12 -28.30 -13.83
C ARG A 12 -45.62 -27.44 -14.99
N MET A 13 -44.31 -27.28 -15.13
CA MET A 13 -43.71 -26.95 -16.43
C MET A 13 -43.00 -28.18 -16.97
N LYS A 14 -43.58 -28.75 -18.00
CA LYS A 14 -42.92 -29.62 -18.98
C LYS A 14 -42.71 -28.81 -20.24
N GLY A 15 -41.50 -28.92 -20.80
CA GLY A 15 -41.28 -28.64 -22.21
C GLY A 15 -40.39 -27.43 -22.48
N LEU A 16 -39.08 -27.64 -22.56
CA LEU A 16 -38.21 -27.16 -23.64
C LEU A 16 -36.81 -27.82 -23.51
N ALA A 17 -36.73 -29.06 -23.82
CA ALA A 17 -35.50 -29.75 -24.14
C ALA A 17 -35.70 -30.34 -25.55
N LEU A 18 -35.13 -29.63 -26.55
CA LEU A 18 -34.88 -30.13 -27.91
C LEU A 18 -34.55 -28.91 -28.79
N LEU A 19 -33.27 -28.57 -28.87
CA LEU A 19 -32.61 -27.94 -30.02
C LEU A 19 -31.21 -27.52 -29.60
N LEU A 20 -30.26 -28.47 -29.60
CA LEU A 20 -28.82 -28.23 -29.76
C LEU A 20 -28.11 -29.59 -29.80
N ALA A 21 -28.39 -30.32 -30.88
CA ALA A 21 -27.63 -31.50 -31.28
C ALA A 21 -27.70 -31.64 -32.80
N ALA A 22 -26.95 -30.82 -33.51
CA ALA A 22 -26.60 -31.01 -34.91
C ALA A 22 -25.70 -29.87 -35.33
N ILE A 23 -24.39 -30.03 -35.23
CA ILE A 23 -23.30 -29.49 -36.04
C ILE A 23 -21.97 -29.96 -35.38
N ILE A 24 -21.71 -31.26 -35.47
CA ILE A 24 -20.36 -31.84 -35.41
C ILE A 24 -20.46 -33.08 -36.28
N LEU A 25 -20.08 -32.92 -37.54
CA LEU A 25 -19.65 -33.97 -38.47
C LEU A 25 -19.58 -33.36 -39.87
N LEU A 26 -18.39 -32.90 -40.23
CA LEU A 26 -17.82 -32.98 -41.60
C LEU A 26 -16.52 -32.15 -41.57
N LEU A 27 -15.43 -32.85 -41.52
CA LEU A 27 -14.35 -32.80 -42.48
C LEU A 27 -13.14 -33.55 -41.93
N CYS A 28 -13.18 -34.82 -42.14
CA CYS A 28 -12.02 -35.70 -42.23
C CYS A 28 -11.73 -35.90 -43.68
N ALA A 29 -10.52 -35.73 -44.14
CA ALA A 29 -9.79 -36.63 -45.04
C ALA A 29 -8.80 -35.90 -45.96
N CYS A 30 -7.66 -36.54 -46.05
CA CYS A 30 -6.64 -36.58 -47.12
C CYS A 30 -5.41 -35.73 -46.87
N ALA A 31 -4.18 -36.26 -46.92
CA ALA A 31 -3.60 -37.59 -47.21
C ALA A 31 -2.08 -37.52 -46.88
N ALA A 32 -1.56 -38.51 -46.24
CA ALA A 32 -0.44 -39.42 -46.56
C ALA A 32 0.78 -38.92 -47.37
N THR A 33 1.95 -38.82 -46.73
CA THR A 33 3.28 -39.46 -46.83
C THR A 33 3.83 -39.88 -48.22
N PRO A 34 5.18 -40.20 -48.45
CA PRO A 34 6.30 -40.28 -47.52
C PRO A 34 7.68 -39.81 -48.11
N GLY A 35 8.72 -39.80 -47.33
CA GLY A 35 10.14 -39.74 -47.82
C GLY A 35 11.16 -39.50 -46.72
N GLY A 36 11.77 -40.54 -46.21
CA GLY A 36 13.06 -40.48 -45.50
C GLY A 36 14.14 -41.08 -46.42
N PRO A 37 15.37 -41.42 -45.93
CA PRO A 37 16.11 -40.96 -44.76
C PRO A 37 17.53 -40.50 -45.10
N SER A 38 18.28 -39.87 -44.19
CA SER A 38 19.77 -40.02 -44.14
C SER A 38 20.32 -39.56 -42.77
N THR A 39 20.77 -40.47 -42.06
CA THR A 39 22.03 -40.78 -41.32
C THR A 39 23.05 -39.68 -41.11
N GLY A 40 23.52 -39.56 -39.84
CA GLY A 40 24.78 -38.93 -39.39
C GLY A 40 24.72 -38.53 -37.95
N SER A 41 24.90 -39.38 -37.03
CA SER A 41 25.97 -39.77 -36.12
C SER A 41 26.75 -38.62 -35.43
N GLY A 42 26.83 -38.71 -34.11
CA GLY A 42 27.88 -38.23 -33.22
C GLY A 42 27.42 -37.12 -32.31
N GLU A 43 27.50 -37.20 -31.12
CA GLU A 43 28.12 -37.93 -30.04
C GLU A 43 27.97 -37.05 -28.78
N ALA A 44 27.65 -37.67 -27.72
CA ALA A 44 27.46 -37.05 -26.38
C ALA A 44 28.81 -36.68 -25.74
N ALA A 45 28.80 -35.66 -24.92
CA ALA A 45 29.70 -35.56 -23.78
C ALA A 45 29.14 -34.62 -22.71
N ALA A 46 28.74 -35.16 -21.60
CA ALA A 46 28.77 -34.54 -20.29
C ALA A 46 30.04 -35.06 -19.56
N PRO A 47 30.25 -34.75 -18.26
CA PRO A 47 30.75 -33.53 -17.67
C PRO A 47 32.09 -33.77 -16.99
N ILE A 48 32.85 -32.74 -16.68
CA ILE A 48 34.01 -32.80 -15.77
C ILE A 48 33.97 -31.48 -14.98
N GLY A 49 33.95 -31.38 -13.67
CA GLY A 49 34.59 -32.12 -12.61
C GLY A 49 35.88 -31.45 -12.17
N SER A 50 35.82 -30.65 -11.05
CA SER A 50 36.84 -30.57 -10.00
C SER A 50 38.29 -30.19 -10.38
N ALA A 51 38.83 -29.13 -9.78
CA ALA A 51 39.87 -29.17 -8.77
C ALA A 51 40.57 -27.82 -8.60
N ALA A 52 40.69 -27.42 -7.36
CA ALA A 52 41.69 -26.44 -6.90
C ALA A 52 43.11 -27.02 -7.04
N PRO A 53 44.13 -26.19 -6.99
CA PRO A 53 45.24 -26.51 -6.08
C PRO A 53 45.63 -25.37 -5.14
N GLU A 54 45.88 -25.79 -3.93
CA GLU A 54 46.70 -25.12 -2.93
C GLU A 54 48.18 -25.07 -3.38
N THR A 55 48.91 -24.14 -2.78
CA THR A 55 50.21 -24.17 -2.08
C THR A 55 51.00 -22.91 -2.43
N ASP A 56 51.35 -22.15 -1.50
CA ASP A 56 52.40 -22.17 -0.48
C ASP A 56 53.50 -21.16 -0.79
N GLY A 57 53.97 -20.37 0.20
CA GLY A 57 55.22 -19.64 0.14
C GLY A 57 55.16 -18.23 0.76
N GLY A 58 55.22 -18.14 2.09
CA GLY A 58 55.83 -16.96 2.75
C GLY A 58 57.36 -17.20 2.88
N PRO A 59 58.10 -16.45 3.68
CA PRO A 59 57.91 -15.17 4.32
C PRO A 59 59.09 -14.20 4.05
N SER A 60 59.08 -12.96 4.51
CA SER A 60 60.27 -12.32 5.10
C SER A 60 60.10 -10.80 5.32
N THR A 61 60.15 -10.49 6.56
CA THR A 61 60.96 -9.51 7.31
C THR A 61 60.68 -8.03 7.11
N GLY A 62 60.31 -7.41 8.23
CA GLY A 62 60.52 -5.98 8.53
C GLY A 62 61.99 -5.68 8.75
N PRO A 63 62.43 -4.59 9.30
CA PRO A 63 61.89 -3.89 10.47
C PRO A 63 61.96 -2.35 10.47
N GLU A 64 61.44 -1.77 11.57
CA GLU A 64 61.99 -0.67 12.41
C GLU A 64 62.28 0.67 11.70
N GLU A 65 62.15 1.79 12.27
CA GLU A 65 62.04 2.38 13.60
C GLU A 65 61.89 3.89 13.42
N ALA A 66 61.21 4.49 14.19
CA ALA A 66 61.46 5.38 15.34
C ALA A 66 61.39 6.89 15.08
N ALA A 67 60.78 7.45 16.05
CA ALA A 67 61.11 8.62 16.86
C ALA A 67 60.38 9.93 16.60
N ALA A 68 59.56 10.25 17.55
CA ALA A 68 59.37 11.63 18.04
C ALA A 68 60.68 12.13 18.70
N PRO A 69 60.93 13.40 18.99
CA PRO A 69 60.16 14.09 20.02
C PRO A 69 60.11 15.66 19.99
N ILE A 70 59.22 16.18 20.82
CA ILE A 70 59.35 17.32 21.79
C ILE A 70 59.64 18.72 21.24
N GLY A 71 58.83 19.67 21.71
CA GLY A 71 59.14 21.10 21.72
C GLY A 71 58.02 21.94 22.31
N SER A 72 58.03 22.01 23.60
CA SER A 72 57.36 22.92 24.52
C SER A 72 57.74 24.40 24.25
N ALA A 73 56.74 25.30 24.33
CA ALA A 73 56.91 26.61 25.03
C ALA A 73 55.56 27.37 25.02
N VAL A 74 55.08 27.67 26.19
CA VAL A 74 54.26 28.86 26.56
C VAL A 74 55.30 29.86 27.05
N PRO A 75 55.14 31.20 26.88
CA PRO A 75 54.28 31.95 27.78
C PRO A 75 53.63 33.26 27.24
N GLU A 76 52.78 33.72 28.09
CA GLU A 76 52.53 35.11 28.54
C GLU A 76 51.37 35.90 27.95
N THR A 77 50.53 36.22 28.86
CA THR A 77 49.47 37.18 29.11
C THR A 77 49.64 38.54 28.48
N GLU A 78 48.59 39.15 27.94
CA GLU A 78 48.26 40.56 28.06
C GLU A 78 46.72 40.74 28.18
N GLU A 79 46.37 41.48 29.24
CA GLU A 79 45.03 41.99 29.53
C GLU A 79 44.61 43.06 28.53
N ALA A 80 43.39 43.00 28.03
CA ALA A 80 42.69 44.19 27.53
C ALA A 80 41.17 44.03 27.76
N GLY A 81 40.60 45.09 28.27
CA GLY A 81 39.31 45.27 28.92
C GLY A 81 38.05 45.01 28.08
N PRO A 82 36.87 45.26 28.67
CA PRO A 82 35.62 44.65 28.26
C PRO A 82 34.96 45.38 27.08
N GLU A 83 34.64 44.66 26.02
CA GLU A 83 33.68 45.07 24.99
C GLU A 83 32.27 44.59 25.31
N PRO A 84 31.23 45.29 24.81
CA PRO A 84 29.88 45.18 25.32
C PRO A 84 29.14 43.92 24.86
N ALA A 85 28.29 43.42 25.73
CA ALA A 85 27.40 42.32 25.54
C ALA A 85 26.61 42.39 24.21
N SER A 86 26.92 41.51 23.28
CA SER A 86 26.06 41.17 22.18
C SER A 86 24.86 40.38 22.74
N SER A 87 23.70 41.00 22.69
CA SER A 87 22.42 40.33 22.94
C SER A 87 22.26 39.19 21.97
N THR A 88 22.43 37.98 22.45
CA THR A 88 21.96 36.78 21.76
C THR A 88 20.44 36.84 21.77
N GLU A 89 19.85 37.30 20.69
CA GLU A 89 18.43 37.02 20.40
C GLU A 89 18.30 35.52 20.25
N THR A 90 17.76 34.90 21.26
CA THR A 90 17.21 33.54 21.19
C THR A 90 16.01 33.64 20.25
N SER A 91 16.21 33.29 18.99
CA SER A 91 15.10 33.01 18.10
C SER A 91 14.40 31.81 18.67
N THR A 92 13.31 32.04 19.39
CA THR A 92 12.30 31.05 19.66
C THR A 92 11.73 30.68 18.30
N GLU A 93 12.10 29.55 17.76
CA GLU A 93 11.33 28.91 16.66
C GLU A 93 9.91 28.75 17.21
N ILE A 94 9.04 29.63 16.77
CA ILE A 94 7.58 29.42 16.88
C ILE A 94 7.30 28.27 15.91
N THR A 95 7.27 27.06 16.42
CA THR A 95 6.62 25.95 15.72
C THR A 95 5.14 26.32 15.64
N GLU A 96 4.73 26.88 14.50
CA GLU A 96 3.30 27.04 14.20
C GLU A 96 2.69 25.65 14.25
N GLU A 97 1.73 25.44 15.17
CA GLU A 97 0.95 24.20 15.19
C GLU A 97 0.21 24.08 13.85
N PRO A 98 0.21 22.89 13.24
CA PRO A 98 -0.42 22.69 11.94
C PRO A 98 -1.90 23.06 11.99
N ASP A 99 -2.36 23.80 10.99
CA ASP A 99 -3.74 24.29 10.90
C ASP A 99 -4.71 23.13 10.68
N MET A 100 -5.84 23.10 11.43
CA MET A 100 -6.84 22.04 11.31
C MET A 100 -7.82 22.34 10.20
N LYS A 101 -7.88 21.50 9.17
CA LYS A 101 -8.76 21.59 8.01
C LYS A 101 -10.04 20.81 8.21
N LEU A 102 -11.12 21.35 7.69
CA LEU A 102 -12.45 20.72 7.65
C LEU A 102 -12.85 20.41 6.21
N ARG A 103 -13.32 19.19 5.96
CA ARG A 103 -14.05 18.83 4.74
C ARG A 103 -15.44 18.33 5.07
N ILE A 104 -16.40 18.73 4.26
CA ILE A 104 -17.78 18.21 4.31
C ILE A 104 -18.04 17.51 2.98
N ASN A 105 -18.22 16.20 3.00
CA ASN A 105 -18.16 15.33 1.85
C ASN A 105 -16.83 15.55 1.11
N GLU A 106 -16.82 16.00 -0.12
CA GLU A 106 -15.63 16.30 -0.90
C GLU A 106 -15.23 17.78 -0.91
N THR A 107 -15.99 18.65 -0.23
CA THR A 107 -15.78 20.10 -0.24
C THR A 107 -14.91 20.53 0.95
N GLU A 108 -13.78 21.16 0.69
CA GLU A 108 -12.94 21.79 1.72
C GLU A 108 -13.63 23.08 2.21
N ILE A 109 -13.71 23.26 3.52
CA ILE A 109 -14.43 24.35 4.19
C ILE A 109 -13.44 25.14 5.03
N GLU A 110 -13.40 26.43 4.80
CA GLU A 110 -12.62 27.35 5.63
C GLU A 110 -13.30 27.54 6.99
N VAL A 111 -12.56 27.32 8.09
CA VAL A 111 -13.07 27.42 9.46
C VAL A 111 -12.14 28.29 10.28
N LEU A 112 -12.73 29.27 10.98
CA LEU A 112 -12.06 29.94 12.06
C LEU A 112 -12.23 29.11 13.34
N TRP A 113 -11.18 28.39 13.75
CA TRP A 113 -11.19 27.57 14.95
C TRP A 113 -11.01 28.39 16.21
N GLU A 114 -11.69 27.98 17.29
CA GLU A 114 -11.49 28.55 18.63
C GLU A 114 -10.17 28.04 19.24
N ASP A 115 -9.56 28.85 20.08
CA ASP A 115 -8.40 28.46 20.89
C ASP A 115 -8.86 27.94 22.25
N ASN A 116 -9.12 26.62 22.34
CA ASN A 116 -9.56 25.97 23.55
C ASN A 116 -9.17 24.50 23.62
N GLU A 117 -9.29 23.90 24.82
CA GLU A 117 -8.92 22.50 25.08
C GLU A 117 -9.70 21.48 24.21
N SER A 118 -10.94 21.79 23.81
CA SER A 118 -11.74 20.91 22.96
C SER A 118 -11.18 20.86 21.54
N VAL A 119 -10.78 21.99 20.99
CA VAL A 119 -10.14 22.08 19.66
C VAL A 119 -8.76 21.44 19.69
N SER A 120 -7.99 21.66 20.76
CA SER A 120 -6.69 20.97 20.94
C SER A 120 -6.85 19.45 20.99
N ALA A 121 -7.89 18.94 21.67
CA ALA A 121 -8.20 17.51 21.70
C ALA A 121 -8.63 16.96 20.32
N LEU A 122 -9.39 17.73 19.52
CA LEU A 122 -9.73 17.35 18.14
C LEU A 122 -8.47 17.31 17.26
N ARG A 123 -7.53 18.25 17.44
CA ARG A 123 -6.24 18.23 16.74
C ARG A 123 -5.44 16.97 17.09
N GLU A 124 -5.36 16.61 18.36
CA GLU A 124 -4.66 15.39 18.78
C GLU A 124 -5.28 14.12 18.18
N LEU A 125 -6.62 14.06 18.06
CA LEU A 125 -7.30 12.96 17.38
C LEU A 125 -6.95 12.93 15.88
N ALA A 126 -6.92 14.10 15.23
CA ALA A 126 -6.61 14.23 13.81
C ALA A 126 -5.13 14.03 13.49
N LYS A 127 -4.20 14.04 14.48
CA LYS A 127 -2.78 13.73 14.30
C LYS A 127 -2.53 12.26 13.94
N GLN A 128 -3.33 11.35 14.50
CA GLN A 128 -3.15 9.91 14.29
C GLN A 128 -3.70 9.45 12.94
N ALA A 129 -4.84 10.01 12.54
CA ALA A 129 -5.48 9.80 11.24
C ALA A 129 -6.55 10.89 11.05
N PRO A 130 -6.99 11.20 9.81
CA PRO A 130 -8.13 12.06 9.59
C PRO A 130 -9.36 11.57 10.38
N LEU A 131 -9.89 12.42 11.25
CA LEU A 131 -11.09 12.09 12.02
C LEU A 131 -12.32 12.22 11.13
N THR A 132 -12.94 11.09 10.79
CA THR A 132 -14.15 11.05 9.98
C THR A 132 -15.39 10.84 10.83
N VAL A 133 -16.38 11.74 10.73
CA VAL A 133 -17.62 11.73 11.47
C VAL A 133 -18.80 11.64 10.51
N GLN A 134 -19.61 10.60 10.63
CA GLN A 134 -20.88 10.51 9.91
C GLN A 134 -21.92 11.36 10.62
N MET A 135 -22.42 12.38 9.94
CA MET A 135 -23.37 13.33 10.49
C MET A 135 -24.77 13.09 9.95
N SER A 136 -25.76 13.34 10.76
CA SER A 136 -27.19 13.22 10.40
C SER A 136 -27.92 14.53 10.65
N PRO A 137 -28.86 14.92 9.78
CA PRO A 137 -29.65 16.11 9.99
C PRO A 137 -30.56 15.97 11.22
N TYR A 138 -30.65 17.01 12.04
CA TYR A 138 -31.51 17.08 13.19
C TYR A 138 -32.26 18.43 13.24
N GLY A 139 -33.53 18.39 13.59
CA GLY A 139 -34.38 19.59 13.78
C GLY A 139 -34.60 20.45 12.53
N GLY A 140 -33.99 20.14 11.39
CA GLY A 140 -34.05 20.94 10.14
C GLY A 140 -33.19 22.20 10.17
N PHE A 141 -32.22 22.28 11.09
CA PHE A 141 -31.33 23.43 11.25
C PHE A 141 -29.87 23.07 11.63
N GLU A 142 -29.60 21.79 11.88
CA GLU A 142 -28.26 21.34 12.27
C GLU A 142 -27.92 19.94 11.73
N GLN A 143 -26.63 19.62 11.61
CA GLN A 143 -26.06 18.30 11.44
C GLN A 143 -25.39 17.88 12.73
N VAL A 144 -25.57 16.63 13.15
CA VAL A 144 -25.03 16.07 14.40
C VAL A 144 -24.33 14.76 14.12
N GLY A 145 -23.10 14.57 14.65
CA GLY A 145 -22.37 13.33 14.49
C GLY A 145 -21.44 13.00 15.67
N PRO A 146 -21.29 11.69 16.02
CA PRO A 146 -20.46 11.25 17.13
C PRO A 146 -18.97 11.27 16.79
N ILE A 147 -18.13 11.79 17.70
CA ILE A 147 -16.66 11.77 17.60
C ILE A 147 -16.10 10.36 17.86
N GLY A 148 -16.89 9.46 18.46
CA GLY A 148 -16.46 8.12 18.86
C GLY A 148 -15.91 8.03 20.29
N GLN A 149 -15.51 9.16 20.89
CA GLN A 149 -15.06 9.26 22.27
C GLN A 149 -15.41 10.64 22.86
N SER A 150 -15.29 10.79 24.18
CA SER A 150 -15.47 12.08 24.84
C SER A 150 -14.18 12.87 24.89
N ILE A 151 -14.28 14.18 24.62
CA ILE A 151 -13.19 15.16 24.72
C ILE A 151 -13.51 16.21 25.76
N PRO A 152 -12.53 17.00 26.24
CA PRO A 152 -12.75 18.12 27.15
C PRO A 152 -13.84 19.06 26.64
N ARG A 153 -14.64 19.62 27.53
CA ARG A 153 -15.69 20.58 27.20
C ARG A 153 -15.82 21.68 28.23
N ASN A 154 -16.26 22.85 27.77
CA ASN A 154 -16.62 23.99 28.61
C ASN A 154 -17.93 24.58 28.08
N ASP A 155 -19.07 23.98 28.49
CA ASP A 155 -20.39 24.33 27.97
C ASP A 155 -20.86 25.66 28.51
N VAL A 156 -21.20 26.58 27.62
CA VAL A 156 -21.75 27.90 27.92
C VAL A 156 -23.07 28.07 27.18
N GLN A 157 -24.07 28.69 27.83
CA GLN A 157 -25.33 29.02 27.19
C GLN A 157 -25.06 29.89 25.95
N THR A 158 -25.38 29.35 24.79
CA THR A 158 -25.03 29.93 23.48
C THR A 158 -26.25 29.99 22.60
N VAL A 159 -26.48 31.11 21.92
CA VAL A 159 -27.37 31.20 20.76
C VAL A 159 -26.48 30.98 19.52
N THR A 160 -26.74 29.94 18.77
CA THR A 160 -25.96 29.60 17.58
C THR A 160 -26.50 30.32 16.34
N GLU A 161 -25.63 30.52 15.38
CA GLU A 161 -25.90 31.09 14.07
C GLU A 161 -25.49 30.10 12.96
N PRO A 162 -25.97 30.26 11.71
CA PRO A 162 -25.50 29.48 10.59
C PRO A 162 -23.95 29.53 10.47
N GLY A 163 -23.32 28.35 10.30
CA GLY A 163 -21.87 28.19 10.25
C GLY A 163 -21.19 27.92 11.59
N ASP A 164 -21.90 28.05 12.73
CA ASP A 164 -21.32 27.69 14.02
C ASP A 164 -21.08 26.19 14.11
N ILE A 165 -19.87 25.82 14.59
CA ILE A 165 -19.46 24.45 14.90
C ILE A 165 -19.29 24.36 16.41
N VAL A 166 -19.98 23.39 17.02
CA VAL A 166 -19.95 23.24 18.48
C VAL A 166 -19.79 21.79 18.90
N LEU A 167 -19.33 21.59 20.12
CA LEU A 167 -19.33 20.31 20.82
C LEU A 167 -20.57 20.22 21.70
N TYR A 168 -21.32 19.14 21.55
CA TYR A 168 -22.47 18.82 22.40
C TYR A 168 -22.17 17.54 23.21
N SER A 169 -22.49 17.59 24.49
CA SER A 169 -22.32 16.49 25.46
C SER A 169 -20.91 15.92 25.54
N GLY A 170 -19.91 16.62 25.00
CA GLY A 170 -18.50 16.23 25.02
C GLY A 170 -18.10 15.17 23.99
N ASN A 171 -19.02 14.64 23.19
CA ASN A 171 -18.75 13.55 22.25
C ASN A 171 -19.48 13.66 20.91
N GLN A 172 -20.14 14.78 20.64
CA GLN A 172 -20.83 15.02 19.37
C GLN A 172 -20.41 16.37 18.78
N ILE A 173 -20.04 16.40 17.51
CA ILE A 173 -19.88 17.61 16.74
C ILE A 173 -21.23 17.99 16.15
N VAL A 174 -21.57 19.26 16.23
CA VAL A 174 -22.78 19.85 15.66
C VAL A 174 -22.41 21.02 14.77
N ILE A 175 -22.96 21.05 13.55
CA ILE A 175 -22.79 22.17 12.60
C ILE A 175 -24.17 22.75 12.29
N PHE A 176 -24.31 24.07 12.47
CA PHE A 176 -25.57 24.76 12.26
C PHE A 176 -25.70 25.37 10.87
N TYR A 177 -26.83 25.16 10.21
CA TYR A 177 -27.27 25.93 9.03
C TYR A 177 -28.54 26.74 9.36
N GLY A 178 -29.00 26.65 10.59
CA GLY A 178 -30.02 27.50 11.23
C GLY A 178 -29.54 27.97 12.60
N SER A 179 -30.44 28.12 13.55
CA SER A 179 -30.15 28.64 14.90
C SER A 179 -30.81 27.79 15.99
N ASN A 180 -30.11 27.64 17.10
CA ASN A 180 -30.63 27.03 18.33
C ASN A 180 -30.07 27.77 19.55
N SER A 181 -30.62 27.51 20.73
CA SER A 181 -30.13 28.09 22.00
C SER A 181 -30.04 27.00 23.06
N TRP A 182 -28.80 26.62 23.39
CA TRP A 182 -28.47 25.59 24.37
C TRP A 182 -27.09 25.82 24.99
N ALA A 183 -26.70 24.95 25.90
CA ALA A 183 -25.37 24.97 26.46
C ALA A 183 -24.42 24.12 25.55
N TYR A 184 -23.45 24.78 24.93
CA TYR A 184 -22.48 24.20 24.01
C TYR A 184 -21.07 24.66 24.35
N THR A 185 -20.08 23.87 23.94
CA THR A 185 -18.71 24.33 23.82
C THR A 185 -18.43 24.71 22.37
N ARG A 186 -18.04 25.97 22.10
CA ARG A 186 -17.70 26.41 20.73
C ARG A 186 -16.43 25.72 20.25
N LEU A 187 -16.44 25.27 19.00
CA LEU A 187 -15.26 24.69 18.33
C LEU A 187 -14.74 25.61 17.22
N GLY A 188 -15.63 26.29 16.52
CA GLY A 188 -15.25 27.20 15.44
C GLY A 188 -16.46 27.73 14.67
N LYS A 189 -16.14 28.44 13.57
CA LYS A 189 -17.13 29.00 12.65
C LYS A 189 -16.69 28.87 11.20
N ILE A 190 -17.58 28.36 10.36
CA ILE A 190 -17.38 28.28 8.89
C ILE A 190 -17.30 29.70 8.33
N GLN A 191 -16.33 29.93 7.47
CA GLN A 191 -16.08 31.20 6.79
C GLN A 191 -16.53 31.14 5.31
N GLY A 192 -16.76 32.31 4.70
CA GLY A 192 -16.99 32.42 3.27
C GLY A 192 -18.33 31.89 2.73
N MET A 193 -19.20 31.34 3.58
CA MET A 193 -20.51 30.79 3.18
C MET A 193 -21.66 31.55 3.83
N ASP A 194 -22.66 31.89 3.04
CA ASP A 194 -23.92 32.43 3.58
C ASP A 194 -24.89 31.31 4.02
N GLN A 195 -25.98 31.69 4.66
CA GLN A 195 -26.98 30.74 5.17
C GLN A 195 -27.58 29.85 4.07
N ALA A 196 -27.75 30.37 2.84
CA ALA A 196 -28.32 29.61 1.73
C ALA A 196 -27.36 28.52 1.25
N ALA A 197 -26.07 28.86 1.10
CA ALA A 197 -25.01 27.92 0.75
C ALA A 197 -24.81 26.83 1.83
N LEU A 198 -24.88 27.23 3.11
CA LEU A 198 -24.82 26.26 4.23
C LEU A 198 -26.03 25.32 4.24
N ALA A 199 -27.24 25.84 3.96
CA ALA A 199 -28.44 25.02 3.90
C ALA A 199 -28.42 24.06 2.69
N GLU A 200 -27.83 24.47 1.57
CA GLU A 200 -27.62 23.60 0.40
C GLU A 200 -26.60 22.48 0.72
N LEU A 201 -25.49 22.83 1.35
CA LEU A 201 -24.43 21.87 1.71
C LEU A 201 -24.89 20.85 2.78
N LEU A 202 -25.63 21.31 3.79
CA LEU A 202 -25.92 20.54 5.01
C LEU A 202 -27.37 20.07 5.11
N GLY A 203 -28.30 20.69 4.36
CA GLY A 203 -29.74 20.43 4.52
C GLY A 203 -30.28 19.23 3.74
N ASN A 204 -29.53 18.63 2.83
CA ASN A 204 -30.02 17.65 1.87
C ASN A 204 -29.81 16.18 2.26
N GLY A 205 -29.53 15.88 3.52
CA GLY A 205 -29.35 14.52 4.02
C GLY A 205 -28.16 14.38 4.96
N ALA A 206 -27.71 13.14 5.17
CA ALA A 206 -26.52 12.86 5.95
C ALA A 206 -25.27 13.34 5.19
N VAL A 207 -24.28 13.88 5.93
CA VAL A 207 -23.00 14.31 5.37
C VAL A 207 -21.84 13.66 6.13
N THR A 208 -20.72 13.50 5.44
CA THR A 208 -19.47 13.05 6.05
C THR A 208 -18.60 14.26 6.35
N LEU A 209 -18.26 14.45 7.63
CA LEU A 209 -17.31 15.45 8.08
C LEU A 209 -15.95 14.80 8.25
N THR A 210 -14.89 15.42 7.73
CA THR A 210 -13.51 14.97 7.93
C THR A 210 -12.66 16.12 8.46
N LEU A 211 -12.03 15.92 9.62
CA LEU A 211 -11.03 16.81 10.19
C LEU A 211 -9.65 16.24 9.92
N SER A 212 -8.74 17.06 9.42
CA SER A 212 -7.34 16.73 9.22
C SER A 212 -6.46 17.90 9.63
N LEU A 213 -5.20 17.68 10.01
CA LEU A 213 -4.28 18.78 10.28
C LEU A 213 -3.73 19.30 8.96
N GLY A 214 -3.87 20.61 8.71
CA GLY A 214 -3.31 21.29 7.58
C GLY A 214 -1.88 21.71 7.86
N ALA A 215 -1.06 21.40 6.85
CA ALA A 215 0.35 21.65 6.65
C ALA A 215 1.36 20.66 7.25
N GLU A 216 1.06 19.35 7.20
CA GLU A 216 1.77 18.68 6.09
C GLU A 216 1.00 19.05 4.83
N THR A 217 1.67 19.62 3.83
CA THR A 217 1.24 19.56 2.45
C THR A 217 0.42 18.30 2.33
N ALA A 218 -0.68 18.30 1.57
CA ALA A 218 -1.23 17.06 1.06
C ALA A 218 -0.14 16.44 0.16
N GLU A 219 1.00 16.12 0.76
CA GLU A 219 1.88 15.08 0.35
C GLU A 219 0.97 13.88 0.37
N HIS A 220 0.42 13.66 -0.81
CA HIS A 220 -0.12 12.48 -1.36
C HIS A 220 0.04 11.31 -0.41
N ARG A 221 -0.75 11.30 0.72
CA ARG A 221 -0.79 10.11 1.54
C ARG A 221 -1.34 9.04 0.63
N ILE A 222 -0.46 8.11 0.28
CA ILE A 222 -0.85 6.95 -0.49
C ILE A 222 -2.05 6.36 0.21
N PRO A 223 -3.18 6.13 -0.48
CA PRO A 223 -4.28 5.43 0.14
C PRO A 223 -3.80 4.06 0.58
N ASP A 224 -4.19 3.66 1.77
CA ASP A 224 -3.99 2.32 2.27
C ASP A 224 -5.26 1.51 1.98
N VAL A 225 -5.09 0.22 1.70
CA VAL A 225 -6.18 -0.75 1.73
C VAL A 225 -6.14 -1.50 3.06
N LEU A 226 -7.27 -1.58 3.74
CA LEU A 226 -7.36 -2.37 4.96
C LEU A 226 -7.46 -3.85 4.60
N LEU A 227 -6.44 -4.63 4.97
CA LEU A 227 -6.43 -6.08 4.78
C LEU A 227 -7.43 -6.77 5.72
N ASN A 228 -7.86 -7.99 5.38
CA ASN A 228 -8.71 -8.82 6.24
C ASN A 228 -8.04 -9.19 7.58
N SER A 229 -6.72 -9.10 7.67
CA SER A 229 -5.93 -9.21 8.91
C SER A 229 -6.08 -8.00 9.84
N GLY A 230 -6.69 -6.90 9.38
CA GLY A 230 -6.86 -5.65 10.13
C GLY A 230 -5.69 -4.66 10.02
N TYR A 231 -4.65 -4.96 9.26
CA TYR A 231 -3.53 -4.05 9.02
C TYR A 231 -3.71 -3.26 7.72
N PRO A 232 -3.42 -1.95 7.71
CA PRO A 232 -3.42 -1.15 6.49
C PRO A 232 -2.19 -1.46 5.63
N MET A 233 -2.37 -1.62 4.32
CA MET A 233 -1.31 -1.85 3.34
C MET A 233 -1.34 -0.75 2.28
N PRO A 234 -0.22 -0.03 2.04
CA PRO A 234 -0.16 1.00 0.99
C PRO A 234 -0.43 0.43 -0.40
N VAL A 235 -1.16 1.17 -1.24
CA VAL A 235 -1.56 0.69 -2.58
C VAL A 235 -0.47 0.76 -3.62
N ILE A 236 0.70 1.34 -3.30
CA ILE A 236 1.88 1.37 -4.17
C ILE A 236 3.15 1.19 -3.34
N GLY A 237 4.10 0.45 -3.87
CA GLY A 237 5.37 0.17 -3.22
C GLY A 237 6.52 -0.05 -4.18
N LEU A 238 7.67 -0.42 -3.64
CA LEU A 238 8.87 -0.79 -4.38
C LEU A 238 9.02 -2.31 -4.42
N GLY A 239 9.05 -2.90 -5.61
CA GLY A 239 9.49 -4.28 -5.83
C GLY A 239 11.01 -4.36 -5.98
N THR A 240 11.65 -5.34 -5.33
CA THR A 240 13.12 -5.49 -5.32
C THR A 240 13.63 -6.65 -6.18
N TRP A 241 12.76 -7.33 -6.94
CA TRP A 241 13.18 -8.41 -7.82
C TRP A 241 14.27 -7.96 -8.78
N THR A 242 15.33 -8.73 -8.89
CA THR A 242 16.52 -8.52 -9.74
C THR A 242 17.54 -7.48 -9.25
N LEU A 243 17.28 -6.78 -8.17
CA LEU A 243 18.26 -5.92 -7.54
C LEU A 243 19.26 -6.77 -6.74
N ASN A 244 20.53 -6.43 -6.82
CA ASN A 244 21.52 -6.96 -5.89
C ASN A 244 21.43 -6.23 -4.53
N ASP A 245 22.18 -6.66 -3.52
CA ASP A 245 22.15 -6.10 -2.17
C ASP A 245 22.41 -4.57 -2.12
N GLU A 246 23.36 -4.06 -2.91
CA GLU A 246 23.69 -2.63 -2.94
C GLU A 246 22.58 -1.82 -3.64
N GLU A 247 22.07 -2.33 -4.74
CA GLU A 247 20.95 -1.74 -5.45
C GLU A 247 19.69 -1.74 -4.58
N ALA A 248 19.40 -2.85 -3.89
CA ALA A 248 18.26 -2.96 -2.99
C ALA A 248 18.36 -1.98 -1.81
N GLU A 249 19.52 -1.89 -1.15
CA GLU A 249 19.77 -0.92 -0.08
C GLU A 249 19.48 0.52 -0.53
N ASN A 250 20.05 0.92 -1.68
CA ASN A 250 19.88 2.27 -2.20
C ASN A 250 18.43 2.53 -2.65
N SER A 251 17.79 1.56 -3.33
CA SER A 251 16.42 1.71 -3.83
C SER A 251 15.41 1.82 -2.69
N VAL A 252 15.54 0.97 -1.66
CA VAL A 252 14.69 1.02 -0.46
C VAL A 252 14.86 2.35 0.26
N TYR A 253 16.10 2.81 0.45
CA TYR A 253 16.36 4.11 1.07
C TYR A 253 15.68 5.26 0.28
N HIS A 254 15.83 5.28 -1.05
CA HIS A 254 15.22 6.31 -1.89
C HIS A 254 13.70 6.22 -1.94
N ALA A 255 13.14 5.01 -1.95
CA ALA A 255 11.69 4.79 -1.88
C ALA A 255 11.11 5.34 -0.56
N LEU A 256 11.72 5.02 0.58
CA LEU A 256 11.29 5.54 1.87
C LEU A 256 11.46 7.05 1.97
N LYS A 257 12.54 7.58 1.41
CA LYS A 257 12.83 9.03 1.40
C LYS A 257 11.84 9.83 0.54
N CYS A 258 11.35 9.28 -0.58
CA CYS A 258 10.35 9.96 -1.40
C CYS A 258 8.91 9.79 -0.89
N GLY A 259 8.71 9.02 0.21
CA GLY A 259 7.40 8.85 0.84
C GLY A 259 6.76 7.47 0.66
N MET A 260 7.32 6.55 -0.13
CA MET A 260 6.82 5.17 -0.19
C MET A 260 6.91 4.50 1.17
N ARG A 261 5.94 3.62 1.46
CA ARG A 261 5.86 2.89 2.73
C ARG A 261 5.66 1.39 2.55
N LEU A 262 5.56 0.90 1.32
CA LEU A 262 5.48 -0.53 0.99
C LEU A 262 6.78 -0.96 0.29
N ILE A 263 7.44 -1.98 0.83
CA ILE A 263 8.64 -2.59 0.26
C ILE A 263 8.38 -4.09 0.09
N ASP A 264 8.53 -4.60 -1.13
CA ASP A 264 8.37 -6.00 -1.48
C ASP A 264 9.71 -6.64 -1.83
N THR A 265 10.03 -7.73 -1.15
CA THR A 265 11.18 -8.58 -1.42
C THR A 265 10.82 -10.08 -1.34
N ALA A 266 11.78 -10.97 -1.38
CA ALA A 266 11.62 -12.40 -1.20
C ALA A 266 12.95 -13.08 -0.85
N ARG A 267 12.91 -14.18 -0.11
CA ARG A 267 14.07 -15.06 0.13
C ARG A 267 14.81 -15.44 -1.15
N TYR A 268 14.04 -15.75 -2.19
CA TYR A 268 14.60 -16.17 -3.48
C TYR A 268 15.38 -15.07 -4.19
N TYR A 269 15.13 -13.81 -3.90
CA TYR A 269 15.82 -12.69 -4.54
C TYR A 269 17.28 -12.57 -4.08
N GLY A 270 17.59 -13.08 -2.89
CA GLY A 270 18.93 -13.06 -2.31
C GLY A 270 19.41 -11.67 -1.92
N ASN A 271 18.48 -10.72 -1.70
CA ASN A 271 18.77 -9.33 -1.41
C ASN A 271 18.09 -8.79 -0.13
N GLU A 272 17.55 -9.68 0.72
CA GLU A 272 16.90 -9.27 1.98
C GLU A 272 17.87 -8.52 2.91
N VAL A 273 19.16 -8.88 2.91
CA VAL A 273 20.19 -8.15 3.67
C VAL A 273 20.31 -6.70 3.18
N GLY A 274 20.30 -6.48 1.87
CA GLY A 274 20.32 -5.15 1.26
C GLY A 274 19.06 -4.35 1.60
N VAL A 275 17.89 -4.98 1.51
CA VAL A 275 16.59 -4.37 1.91
C VAL A 275 16.63 -3.96 3.38
N GLY A 276 17.09 -4.85 4.29
CA GLY A 276 17.23 -4.57 5.72
C GLY A 276 18.17 -3.39 6.00
N ARG A 277 19.29 -3.29 5.26
CA ARG A 277 20.21 -2.14 5.40
C ARG A 277 19.58 -0.83 4.92
N GLY A 278 18.85 -0.85 3.81
CA GLY A 278 18.14 0.34 3.30
C GLY A 278 17.08 0.83 4.27
N LEU A 279 16.28 -0.08 4.83
CA LEU A 279 15.30 0.21 5.87
C LEU A 279 15.96 0.77 7.13
N LYS A 280 16.99 0.08 7.64
CA LYS A 280 17.72 0.54 8.82
C LYS A 280 18.31 1.94 8.63
N ARG A 281 18.91 2.21 7.47
CA ARG A 281 19.46 3.52 7.14
C ARG A 281 18.38 4.61 7.19
N ALA A 282 17.21 4.38 6.62
CA ALA A 282 16.11 5.34 6.65
C ALA A 282 15.59 5.58 8.07
N ILE A 283 15.56 4.54 8.92
CA ILE A 283 15.20 4.66 10.34
C ILE A 283 16.27 5.44 11.12
N ASP A 284 17.53 5.11 10.95
CA ASP A 284 18.65 5.76 11.64
C ASP A 284 18.74 7.27 11.29
N GLU A 285 18.36 7.66 10.07
CA GLU A 285 18.29 9.05 9.60
C GLU A 285 16.97 9.77 10.00
N GLY A 286 16.04 9.08 10.67
CA GLY A 286 14.77 9.64 11.11
C GLY A 286 13.76 9.92 9.98
N ILE A 287 13.93 9.27 8.81
CA ILE A 287 13.01 9.41 7.67
C ILE A 287 11.70 8.66 7.94
N VAL A 288 11.79 7.48 8.59
CA VAL A 288 10.66 6.63 8.95
C VAL A 288 10.93 5.94 10.28
N THR A 289 9.85 5.45 10.92
CA THR A 289 9.94 4.40 11.97
C THR A 289 9.66 3.03 11.32
N ARG A 290 9.92 1.93 12.06
CA ARG A 290 9.61 0.58 11.56
C ARG A 290 8.09 0.38 11.36
N GLU A 291 7.30 0.95 12.22
CA GLU A 291 5.84 0.87 12.24
C GLU A 291 5.18 1.57 11.04
N GLU A 292 5.85 2.55 10.46
CA GLU A 292 5.37 3.26 9.28
C GLU A 292 5.63 2.50 7.97
N VAL A 293 6.45 1.44 7.99
CA VAL A 293 6.83 0.69 6.80
C VAL A 293 6.13 -0.65 6.76
N PHE A 294 5.42 -0.93 5.68
CA PHE A 294 4.85 -2.23 5.37
C PHE A 294 5.86 -3.05 4.56
N LEU A 295 6.36 -4.11 5.15
CA LEU A 295 7.41 -4.95 4.58
C LEU A 295 6.83 -6.31 4.18
N THR A 296 6.92 -6.65 2.89
CA THR A 296 6.55 -7.94 2.33
C THR A 296 7.77 -8.77 2.03
N SER A 297 7.77 -10.05 2.42
CA SER A 297 8.69 -11.05 1.92
C SER A 297 7.95 -12.31 1.48
N LYS A 298 8.67 -13.26 0.88
CA LYS A 298 8.09 -14.48 0.32
C LYS A 298 8.99 -15.67 0.62
N ILE A 299 8.38 -16.82 0.88
CA ILE A 299 9.11 -18.06 1.05
C ILE A 299 8.74 -19.01 -0.08
N TYR A 300 9.76 -19.63 -0.66
CA TYR A 300 9.57 -20.77 -1.54
C TYR A 300 9.18 -21.96 -0.71
N GLY A 301 8.32 -22.78 -1.28
CA GLY A 301 7.83 -24.03 -0.75
C GLY A 301 8.87 -24.82 0.06
N GLY A 302 8.53 -25.86 0.55
CA GLY A 302 9.33 -26.69 1.44
C GLY A 302 8.37 -27.62 2.11
N ASN A 303 8.46 -27.73 3.37
CA ASN A 303 7.51 -28.40 4.22
C ASN A 303 7.43 -27.64 5.55
N TYR A 304 6.44 -28.02 6.35
CA TYR A 304 6.22 -27.47 7.68
C TYR A 304 7.51 -27.38 8.53
N GLU A 305 8.31 -28.45 8.55
CA GLU A 305 9.52 -28.53 9.41
C GLU A 305 10.60 -27.50 9.06
N ARG A 306 10.63 -27.04 7.79
CA ARG A 306 11.62 -26.08 7.30
C ARG A 306 11.12 -24.65 7.31
N ALA A 307 9.83 -24.44 7.17
CA ALA A 307 9.23 -23.11 6.96
C ALA A 307 9.52 -22.17 8.15
N GLY A 308 9.38 -22.64 9.40
CA GLY A 308 9.70 -21.84 10.58
C GLY A 308 11.14 -21.33 10.60
N GLY A 309 12.12 -22.18 10.24
CA GLY A 309 13.53 -21.78 10.16
C GLY A 309 13.82 -20.80 9.01
N ILE A 310 13.06 -20.89 7.91
CA ILE A 310 13.16 -19.95 6.79
C ILE A 310 12.61 -18.57 7.22
N ILE A 311 11.50 -18.54 7.94
CA ILE A 311 10.90 -17.30 8.49
C ILE A 311 11.90 -16.62 9.44
N ASP A 312 12.51 -17.37 10.36
CA ASP A 312 13.51 -16.84 11.29
C ASP A 312 14.73 -16.28 10.55
N SER A 313 15.16 -16.94 9.47
CA SER A 313 16.26 -16.45 8.64
C SER A 313 15.88 -15.16 7.90
N ALA A 314 14.64 -15.05 7.38
CA ALA A 314 14.15 -13.83 6.72
C ALA A 314 14.14 -12.64 7.70
N LEU A 315 13.62 -12.83 8.91
CA LEU A 315 13.64 -11.81 9.96
C LEU A 315 15.07 -11.36 10.29
N SER A 316 16.00 -12.31 10.40
CA SER A 316 17.41 -12.02 10.66
C SER A 316 18.08 -11.25 9.53
N ASP A 317 17.88 -11.65 8.27
CA ASP A 317 18.50 -11.02 7.10
C ASP A 317 17.93 -9.61 6.86
N LEU A 318 16.62 -9.43 7.05
CA LEU A 318 15.95 -8.13 7.02
C LEU A 318 16.26 -7.25 8.24
N ASN A 319 16.81 -7.85 9.31
CA ASN A 319 17.11 -7.21 10.59
C ASN A 319 15.88 -6.53 11.20
N VAL A 320 14.77 -7.26 11.29
CA VAL A 320 13.48 -6.81 11.85
C VAL A 320 12.90 -7.83 12.82
N ASP A 321 12.07 -7.38 13.76
CA ASP A 321 11.38 -8.23 14.72
C ASP A 321 10.14 -8.90 14.14
N TYR A 322 9.54 -8.29 13.11
CA TYR A 322 8.36 -8.81 12.42
C TYR A 322 8.35 -8.42 10.94
N ILE A 323 7.65 -9.22 10.12
CA ILE A 323 7.32 -8.93 8.72
C ILE A 323 5.82 -8.63 8.64
N ASP A 324 5.42 -7.60 7.86
CA ASP A 324 4.02 -7.19 7.76
C ASP A 324 3.20 -8.17 6.90
N LEU A 325 3.79 -8.72 5.85
CA LEU A 325 3.16 -9.71 4.98
C LEU A 325 4.18 -10.77 4.54
N LEU A 326 3.86 -12.03 4.78
CA LEU A 326 4.62 -13.14 4.20
C LEU A 326 3.75 -13.91 3.21
N LEU A 327 4.32 -14.21 2.05
CA LEU A 327 3.62 -14.95 0.99
C LEU A 327 4.25 -16.33 0.75
N ILE A 328 3.43 -17.34 0.49
CA ILE A 328 3.92 -18.50 -0.28
C ILE A 328 4.25 -17.98 -1.68
N HIS A 329 5.53 -18.11 -2.09
CA HIS A 329 6.04 -17.47 -3.31
C HIS A 329 5.43 -18.07 -4.58
N GLN A 330 5.19 -19.39 -4.58
CA GLN A 330 4.55 -20.15 -5.65
C GLN A 330 3.87 -21.39 -5.10
N PRO A 331 2.83 -21.92 -5.79
CA PRO A 331 2.28 -23.22 -5.45
C PRO A 331 3.34 -24.31 -5.34
N GLY A 332 3.32 -25.09 -4.29
CA GLY A 332 4.28 -26.11 -3.95
C GLY A 332 3.63 -27.46 -3.61
N ALA A 333 4.46 -28.43 -3.21
CA ALA A 333 3.98 -29.76 -2.90
C ALA A 333 3.40 -29.92 -1.48
N ASP A 334 3.70 -28.99 -0.58
CA ASP A 334 3.25 -29.00 0.83
C ASP A 334 2.85 -27.58 1.28
N ASP A 335 1.96 -26.96 0.50
CA ASP A 335 1.45 -25.62 0.80
C ASP A 335 0.70 -25.58 2.13
N GLU A 336 -0.04 -26.63 2.48
CA GLU A 336 -0.72 -26.78 3.75
C GLU A 336 0.28 -26.72 4.92
N GLY A 337 1.38 -27.49 4.85
CA GLY A 337 2.40 -27.48 5.88
C GLY A 337 3.14 -26.16 6.01
N VAL A 338 3.48 -25.51 4.87
CA VAL A 338 4.11 -24.20 4.86
C VAL A 338 3.17 -23.13 5.42
N TYR A 339 1.92 -23.13 4.99
CA TYR A 339 0.91 -22.17 5.43
C TYR A 339 0.66 -22.26 6.93
N LYS A 340 0.55 -23.48 7.45
CA LYS A 340 0.42 -23.72 8.90
C LYS A 340 1.60 -23.14 9.70
N ALA A 341 2.83 -23.28 9.22
CA ALA A 341 3.98 -22.66 9.87
C ALA A 341 3.93 -21.13 9.82
N MET A 342 3.34 -20.56 8.76
CA MET A 342 3.10 -19.11 8.67
C MET A 342 2.02 -18.67 9.67
N GLU A 343 0.94 -19.44 9.85
CA GLU A 343 -0.09 -19.18 10.86
C GLU A 343 0.46 -19.18 12.27
N GLU A 344 1.29 -20.18 12.61
CA GLU A 344 2.00 -20.24 13.90
C GLU A 344 2.95 -19.03 14.10
N ALA A 345 3.56 -18.53 13.02
CA ALA A 345 4.39 -17.34 13.07
C ALA A 345 3.56 -16.04 13.25
N VAL A 346 2.31 -15.99 12.78
CA VAL A 346 1.36 -14.91 13.10
C VAL A 346 1.01 -14.95 14.60
N GLU A 347 0.66 -16.12 15.13
CA GLU A 347 0.38 -16.27 16.56
C GLU A 347 1.57 -15.89 17.45
N ALA A 348 2.79 -16.17 16.99
CA ALA A 348 4.04 -15.80 17.66
C ALA A 348 4.39 -14.30 17.51
N GLY A 349 3.63 -13.51 16.74
CA GLY A 349 3.89 -12.09 16.50
C GLY A 349 5.06 -11.81 15.55
N LYS A 350 5.57 -12.82 14.84
CA LYS A 350 6.62 -12.69 13.82
C LYS A 350 6.09 -12.18 12.47
N LEU A 351 4.82 -12.44 12.20
CA LEU A 351 4.11 -12.00 10.99
C LEU A 351 2.83 -11.24 11.38
N ARG A 352 2.45 -10.22 10.62
CA ARG A 352 1.19 -9.50 10.80
C ARG A 352 0.09 -10.02 9.89
N SER A 353 0.46 -10.37 8.64
CA SER A 353 -0.44 -10.88 7.62
C SER A 353 0.25 -12.00 6.85
N ILE A 354 -0.55 -12.89 6.29
CA ILE A 354 -0.07 -13.96 5.41
C ILE A 354 -0.89 -14.01 4.13
N GLY A 355 -0.30 -14.55 3.05
CA GLY A 355 -0.95 -14.63 1.77
C GLY A 355 -0.24 -15.60 0.82
N ILE A 356 -0.59 -15.51 -0.43
CA ILE A 356 -0.13 -16.41 -1.50
C ILE A 356 0.31 -15.62 -2.74
N SER A 357 1.15 -16.21 -3.56
CA SER A 357 1.61 -15.61 -4.80
C SER A 357 1.65 -16.65 -5.92
N ASN A 358 1.28 -16.22 -7.13
CA ASN A 358 1.20 -17.07 -8.33
C ASN A 358 0.09 -18.12 -8.32
N TYR A 359 -1.00 -17.85 -7.61
CA TYR A 359 -2.25 -18.62 -7.66
C TYR A 359 -3.23 -17.88 -8.60
N TYR A 360 -3.48 -18.41 -9.79
CA TYR A 360 -4.12 -17.65 -10.88
C TYR A 360 -5.60 -18.01 -11.12
N THR A 361 -6.13 -19.01 -10.41
CA THR A 361 -7.52 -19.44 -10.60
C THR A 361 -8.28 -19.48 -9.27
N PRO A 362 -9.61 -19.30 -9.30
CA PRO A 362 -10.44 -19.51 -8.11
C PRO A 362 -10.23 -20.87 -7.46
N GLU A 363 -10.08 -21.94 -8.28
CA GLU A 363 -9.87 -23.29 -7.78
C GLU A 363 -8.56 -23.44 -7.00
N ALA A 364 -7.48 -22.79 -7.47
CA ALA A 364 -6.20 -22.79 -6.75
C ALA A 364 -6.28 -22.02 -5.42
N VAL A 365 -7.09 -20.97 -5.36
CA VAL A 365 -7.36 -20.26 -4.09
C VAL A 365 -8.23 -21.10 -3.17
N ASP A 366 -9.24 -21.80 -3.69
CA ASP A 366 -10.09 -22.72 -2.92
C ASP A 366 -9.30 -23.86 -2.29
N GLU A 367 -8.27 -24.38 -2.96
CA GLU A 367 -7.37 -25.38 -2.38
C GLU A 367 -6.66 -24.84 -1.14
N VAL A 368 -6.23 -23.58 -1.15
CA VAL A 368 -5.63 -22.92 0.04
C VAL A 368 -6.69 -22.67 1.12
N LEU A 369 -7.83 -22.13 0.74
CA LEU A 369 -8.92 -21.86 1.68
C LEU A 369 -9.45 -23.12 2.38
N ALA A 370 -9.28 -24.29 1.77
CA ALA A 370 -9.74 -25.56 2.33
C ALA A 370 -8.93 -25.99 3.59
N PHE A 371 -7.67 -25.57 3.73
CA PHE A 371 -6.82 -25.90 4.87
C PHE A 371 -6.47 -24.68 5.74
N ALA A 372 -6.60 -23.45 5.22
CA ALA A 372 -6.23 -22.23 5.93
C ALA A 372 -7.17 -21.96 7.11
N GLU A 373 -6.59 -21.78 8.31
CA GLU A 373 -7.30 -21.26 9.49
C GLU A 373 -7.34 -19.71 9.46
N ILE A 374 -6.31 -19.07 8.92
CA ILE A 374 -6.23 -17.63 8.66
C ILE A 374 -6.41 -17.43 7.15
N THR A 375 -7.47 -16.75 6.74
CA THR A 375 -7.70 -16.43 5.33
C THR A 375 -6.54 -15.63 4.74
N PRO A 376 -5.99 -15.98 3.56
CA PRO A 376 -4.98 -15.16 2.90
C PRO A 376 -5.41 -13.69 2.81
N ALA A 377 -4.53 -12.76 3.16
CA ALA A 377 -4.84 -11.34 3.09
C ALA A 377 -4.60 -10.77 1.68
N VAL A 378 -3.61 -11.34 0.98
CA VAL A 378 -3.15 -10.87 -0.33
C VAL A 378 -2.91 -12.05 -1.24
N ILE A 379 -3.27 -11.88 -2.52
CA ILE A 379 -2.80 -12.70 -3.64
C ILE A 379 -1.91 -11.83 -4.51
N GLN A 380 -0.62 -12.15 -4.59
CA GLN A 380 0.32 -11.41 -5.43
C GLN A 380 0.57 -12.16 -6.75
N ASN A 381 0.14 -11.58 -7.86
CA ASN A 381 0.21 -12.20 -9.18
C ASN A 381 0.77 -11.26 -10.24
N GLU A 382 1.23 -11.83 -11.37
CA GLU A 382 1.45 -11.07 -12.60
C GLU A 382 0.18 -10.31 -12.95
N ASN A 383 0.30 -8.98 -13.11
CA ASN A 383 -0.83 -8.14 -13.49
C ASN A 383 -0.33 -6.88 -14.21
N HIS A 384 -0.77 -6.69 -15.43
CA HIS A 384 -0.38 -5.60 -16.31
C HIS A 384 -1.46 -5.33 -17.37
N LEU A 385 -1.23 -4.40 -18.31
CA LEU A 385 -2.23 -3.98 -19.28
C LEU A 385 -2.89 -5.11 -20.06
N TYR A 386 -2.12 -6.16 -20.42
CA TYR A 386 -2.60 -7.26 -21.26
C TYR A 386 -2.99 -8.52 -20.47
N TYR A 387 -2.78 -8.49 -19.14
CA TYR A 387 -3.22 -9.53 -18.21
C TYR A 387 -3.68 -8.90 -16.90
N GLN A 388 -5.00 -8.71 -16.74
CA GLN A 388 -5.53 -7.82 -15.69
C GLN A 388 -6.10 -8.53 -14.45
N ASN A 389 -6.17 -9.86 -14.44
CA ASN A 389 -6.67 -10.66 -13.30
C ASN A 389 -8.05 -10.25 -12.75
N ALA A 390 -8.90 -9.60 -13.53
CA ALA A 390 -10.17 -9.05 -13.05
C ALA A 390 -11.10 -10.10 -12.42
N ALA A 391 -11.14 -11.30 -13.00
CA ALA A 391 -11.97 -12.39 -12.48
C ALA A 391 -11.48 -12.86 -11.09
N LEU A 392 -10.17 -12.97 -10.90
CA LEU A 392 -9.57 -13.36 -9.63
C LEU A 392 -9.72 -12.26 -8.56
N GLN A 393 -9.60 -10.99 -8.96
CA GLN A 393 -9.86 -9.87 -8.07
C GLN A 393 -11.30 -9.88 -7.55
N GLU A 394 -12.28 -10.08 -8.44
CA GLU A 394 -13.69 -10.16 -8.04
C GLU A 394 -13.94 -11.38 -7.15
N TYR A 395 -13.30 -12.51 -7.44
CA TYR A 395 -13.36 -13.69 -6.59
C TYR A 395 -12.78 -13.43 -5.20
N GLY A 396 -11.60 -12.83 -5.12
CA GLY A 396 -10.92 -12.52 -3.85
C GLY A 396 -11.71 -11.58 -2.93
N LYS A 397 -12.47 -10.64 -3.50
CA LYS A 397 -13.34 -9.71 -2.72
C LYS A 397 -14.31 -10.42 -1.80
N GLN A 398 -14.79 -11.61 -2.16
CA GLN A 398 -15.74 -12.39 -1.34
C GLN A 398 -15.13 -12.83 0.00
N TYR A 399 -13.81 -12.90 0.05
CA TYR A 399 -13.04 -13.32 1.23
C TYR A 399 -12.25 -12.16 1.85
N GLY A 400 -12.40 -10.95 1.31
CA GLY A 400 -11.60 -9.79 1.72
C GLY A 400 -10.13 -9.89 1.32
N ILE A 401 -9.83 -10.67 0.27
CA ILE A 401 -8.47 -10.85 -0.26
C ILE A 401 -8.18 -9.75 -1.28
N VAL A 402 -7.03 -9.09 -1.15
CA VAL A 402 -6.60 -8.03 -2.06
C VAL A 402 -5.62 -8.59 -3.10
N VAL A 403 -5.66 -8.08 -4.33
CA VAL A 403 -4.72 -8.46 -5.38
C VAL A 403 -3.58 -7.45 -5.46
N GLU A 404 -2.36 -7.94 -5.34
CA GLU A 404 -1.12 -7.19 -5.53
C GLU A 404 -0.47 -7.58 -6.87
N SER A 405 -0.02 -6.57 -7.61
CA SER A 405 0.47 -6.69 -8.98
C SER A 405 2.00 -6.65 -9.02
N TRP A 406 2.64 -7.79 -9.30
CA TRP A 406 4.02 -7.77 -9.75
C TRP A 406 4.06 -7.60 -11.27
N TYR A 407 5.15 -7.04 -11.80
CA TYR A 407 5.31 -6.65 -13.21
C TYR A 407 4.22 -5.69 -13.74
N PRO A 408 3.87 -4.60 -13.04
CA PRO A 408 2.83 -3.69 -13.50
C PRO A 408 3.14 -3.07 -14.89
N PHE A 409 4.40 -3.10 -15.31
CA PHE A 409 4.87 -2.64 -16.64
C PHE A 409 5.18 -3.80 -17.60
N GLY A 410 4.68 -5.01 -17.36
CA GLY A 410 4.92 -6.18 -18.20
C GLY A 410 6.28 -6.85 -18.02
N GLY A 411 7.14 -6.35 -17.12
CA GLY A 411 8.41 -6.97 -16.79
C GLY A 411 9.47 -6.94 -17.89
N ARG A 412 10.42 -7.87 -17.82
CA ARG A 412 11.58 -7.90 -18.71
C ARG A 412 11.19 -8.16 -20.16
N GLY A 413 11.59 -7.25 -21.05
CA GLY A 413 11.36 -7.35 -22.48
C GLY A 413 10.05 -6.74 -22.95
N HIS A 414 9.06 -6.54 -22.09
CA HIS A 414 7.73 -6.05 -22.44
C HIS A 414 7.44 -4.60 -22.01
N THR A 415 8.24 -4.02 -21.10
CA THR A 415 8.04 -2.65 -20.60
C THR A 415 7.88 -1.61 -21.71
N GLN A 416 8.68 -1.70 -22.79
CA GLN A 416 8.60 -0.75 -23.89
C GLN A 416 7.30 -0.91 -24.70
N GLU A 417 6.77 -2.11 -24.80
CA GLU A 417 5.48 -2.38 -25.43
C GLU A 417 4.35 -1.70 -24.67
N HIS A 418 4.33 -1.86 -23.36
CA HIS A 418 3.36 -1.22 -22.47
C HIS A 418 3.45 0.32 -22.55
N PHE A 419 4.66 0.86 -22.45
CA PHE A 419 4.89 2.30 -22.49
C PHE A 419 4.58 2.94 -23.84
N ASN A 420 4.68 2.18 -24.94
CA ASN A 420 4.36 2.64 -26.30
C ASN A 420 2.92 2.33 -26.73
N ASN A 421 2.08 1.75 -25.84
CA ASN A 421 0.68 1.53 -26.15
C ASN A 421 -0.03 2.86 -26.49
N GLY A 422 -0.80 2.88 -27.59
CA GLY A 422 -1.42 4.09 -28.10
C GLY A 422 -2.38 4.77 -27.12
N VAL A 423 -3.15 3.97 -26.35
CA VAL A 423 -4.09 4.48 -25.32
C VAL A 423 -3.28 5.14 -24.19
N ILE A 424 -2.24 4.46 -23.71
CA ILE A 424 -1.40 4.98 -22.61
C ILE A 424 -0.69 6.26 -23.02
N LEU A 425 -0.11 6.34 -24.23
CA LEU A 425 0.55 7.55 -24.72
C LEU A 425 -0.40 8.74 -24.92
N GLU A 426 -1.64 8.48 -25.32
CA GLU A 426 -2.67 9.51 -25.44
C GLU A 426 -3.00 10.07 -24.04
N LEU A 427 -3.23 9.21 -23.06
CA LEU A 427 -3.54 9.60 -21.69
C LEU A 427 -2.36 10.32 -21.04
N ALA A 428 -1.14 9.83 -21.25
CA ALA A 428 0.09 10.47 -20.77
C ALA A 428 0.18 11.93 -21.25
N ARG A 429 -0.09 12.20 -22.54
CA ARG A 429 -0.13 13.55 -23.08
C ARG A 429 -1.27 14.40 -22.50
N LYS A 430 -2.45 13.79 -22.28
CA LYS A 430 -3.61 14.50 -21.73
C LYS A 430 -3.32 15.00 -20.30
N TYR A 431 -2.73 14.16 -19.47
CA TYR A 431 -2.48 14.49 -18.06
C TYR A 431 -1.11 15.13 -17.80
N GLY A 432 -0.24 15.22 -18.81
CA GLY A 432 1.14 15.70 -18.62
C GLY A 432 1.99 14.75 -17.75
N LYS A 433 1.66 13.45 -17.76
CA LYS A 433 2.29 12.40 -16.98
C LYS A 433 3.05 11.43 -17.91
N SER A 434 3.92 10.61 -17.32
CA SER A 434 4.58 9.53 -18.05
C SER A 434 3.66 8.32 -18.27
N ALA A 435 4.06 7.44 -19.18
CA ALA A 435 3.37 6.17 -19.41
C ALA A 435 3.33 5.31 -18.13
N ALA A 436 4.43 5.29 -17.35
CA ALA A 436 4.52 4.59 -16.08
C ALA A 436 3.48 5.11 -15.08
N GLN A 437 3.37 6.43 -14.93
CA GLN A 437 2.40 7.05 -14.03
C GLN A 437 0.94 6.73 -14.42
N ILE A 438 0.61 6.73 -15.72
CA ILE A 438 -0.74 6.34 -16.19
C ILE A 438 -1.05 4.89 -15.84
N ILE A 439 -0.11 3.97 -16.08
CA ILE A 439 -0.30 2.54 -15.80
C ILE A 439 -0.46 2.31 -14.29
N LEU A 440 0.37 2.92 -13.46
CA LEU A 440 0.26 2.78 -12.00
C LEU A 440 -1.03 3.41 -11.47
N ARG A 441 -1.43 4.57 -12.02
CA ARG A 441 -2.70 5.18 -11.65
C ARG A 441 -3.89 4.28 -11.97
N TRP A 442 -3.87 3.64 -13.15
CA TRP A 442 -4.87 2.65 -13.50
C TRP A 442 -4.92 1.49 -12.49
N HIS A 443 -3.77 0.89 -12.14
CA HIS A 443 -3.73 -0.20 -11.14
C HIS A 443 -4.42 0.21 -9.84
N VAL A 444 -4.04 1.35 -9.30
CA VAL A 444 -4.58 1.84 -8.03
C VAL A 444 -6.09 2.14 -8.13
N GLN A 445 -6.54 2.78 -9.23
CA GLN A 445 -7.97 3.06 -9.44
C GLN A 445 -8.79 1.80 -9.71
N ALA A 446 -8.20 0.76 -10.29
CA ALA A 446 -8.82 -0.54 -10.46
C ALA A 446 -8.88 -1.37 -9.15
N GLY A 447 -8.27 -0.86 -8.06
CA GLY A 447 -8.26 -1.51 -6.75
C GLY A 447 -7.17 -2.56 -6.60
N TYR A 448 -6.10 -2.49 -7.40
CA TYR A 448 -4.89 -3.29 -7.24
C TYR A 448 -3.85 -2.55 -6.42
N ILE A 449 -3.01 -3.29 -5.71
CA ILE A 449 -1.75 -2.80 -5.18
C ILE A 449 -0.69 -3.00 -6.27
N ALA A 450 0.21 -2.04 -6.48
CA ALA A 450 1.24 -2.15 -7.50
C ALA A 450 2.66 -2.01 -6.90
N ILE A 451 3.59 -2.89 -7.31
CA ILE A 451 4.97 -2.91 -6.83
C ILE A 451 5.98 -2.80 -7.99
N PRO A 452 6.04 -1.64 -8.68
CA PRO A 452 7.04 -1.43 -9.71
C PRO A 452 8.46 -1.51 -9.13
N GLY A 453 9.38 -2.17 -9.84
CA GLY A 453 10.80 -2.24 -9.49
C GLY A 453 11.61 -1.16 -10.21
N SER A 454 12.57 -0.54 -9.51
CA SER A 454 13.57 0.35 -10.10
C SER A 454 14.79 0.50 -9.17
N CYS A 455 15.97 0.64 -9.75
CA CYS A 455 17.19 1.09 -9.06
C CYS A 455 17.51 2.58 -9.33
N ASN A 456 16.73 3.26 -10.17
CA ASN A 456 16.89 4.69 -10.44
C ASN A 456 16.02 5.52 -9.48
N PRO A 457 16.61 6.38 -8.64
CA PRO A 457 15.88 7.23 -7.69
C PRO A 457 14.82 8.13 -8.33
N ASP A 458 15.09 8.65 -9.54
CA ASP A 458 14.15 9.52 -10.25
C ASP A 458 12.91 8.73 -10.70
N HIS A 459 13.09 7.48 -11.19
CA HIS A 459 11.96 6.62 -11.53
C HIS A 459 11.18 6.17 -10.30
N ILE A 460 11.87 5.93 -9.17
CA ILE A 460 11.18 5.60 -7.91
C ILE A 460 10.28 6.75 -7.47
N ALA A 461 10.79 7.98 -7.49
CA ALA A 461 10.01 9.17 -7.17
C ALA A 461 8.87 9.41 -8.17
N GLU A 462 9.11 9.22 -9.47
CA GLU A 462 8.10 9.32 -10.52
C GLU A 462 6.98 8.30 -10.35
N ASN A 463 7.30 7.04 -10.01
CA ASN A 463 6.31 5.98 -9.75
C ASN A 463 5.41 6.29 -8.55
N TYR A 464 5.90 7.09 -7.61
CA TYR A 464 5.15 7.54 -6.45
C TYR A 464 4.21 8.70 -6.77
N ASP A 465 4.55 9.58 -7.71
CA ASP A 465 3.82 10.80 -8.07
C ASP A 465 2.62 10.51 -9.01
N ILE A 466 1.60 9.80 -8.50
CA ILE A 466 0.43 9.36 -9.27
C ILE A 466 -0.91 9.75 -8.66
N PHE A 467 -0.92 10.57 -7.58
CA PHE A 467 -2.15 10.86 -6.85
C PHE A 467 -2.74 12.25 -7.12
N ASP A 468 -2.08 13.08 -7.92
CA ASP A 468 -2.50 14.43 -8.29
C ASP A 468 -3.46 14.47 -9.49
N PHE A 469 -3.82 13.30 -10.07
CA PHE A 469 -4.77 13.17 -11.15
C PHE A 469 -5.62 11.91 -11.02
N CYS A 470 -6.75 11.85 -11.74
CA CYS A 470 -7.60 10.66 -11.83
C CYS A 470 -7.96 10.39 -13.29
N LEU A 471 -7.94 9.10 -13.66
CA LEU A 471 -8.51 8.64 -14.92
C LEU A 471 -10.04 8.63 -14.83
N THR A 472 -10.70 9.07 -15.86
CA THR A 472 -12.17 9.00 -15.95
C THR A 472 -12.62 7.55 -16.14
N GLU A 473 -13.89 7.26 -15.85
CA GLU A 473 -14.47 5.94 -16.08
C GLU A 473 -14.32 5.48 -17.56
N GLU A 474 -14.51 6.39 -18.51
CA GLU A 474 -14.31 6.08 -19.93
C GLU A 474 -12.87 5.69 -20.25
N GLU A 475 -11.90 6.36 -19.63
CA GLU A 475 -10.47 6.05 -19.80
C GLU A 475 -10.09 4.74 -19.12
N MET A 476 -10.64 4.46 -17.95
CA MET A 476 -10.50 3.16 -17.29
C MET A 476 -11.03 2.04 -18.19
N GLN A 477 -12.21 2.20 -18.79
CA GLN A 477 -12.78 1.22 -19.72
C GLN A 477 -11.90 1.01 -20.96
N ARG A 478 -11.25 2.06 -21.47
CA ARG A 478 -10.31 1.93 -22.59
C ARG A 478 -9.07 1.11 -22.20
N ILE A 479 -8.60 1.24 -20.97
CA ILE A 479 -7.46 0.43 -20.46
C ILE A 479 -7.93 -1.00 -20.17
N TYR A 480 -9.11 -1.22 -19.59
CA TYR A 480 -9.66 -2.56 -19.41
C TYR A 480 -9.82 -3.32 -20.74
N ALA A 481 -10.13 -2.62 -21.82
CA ALA A 481 -10.23 -3.21 -23.16
C ALA A 481 -8.89 -3.67 -23.77
N LEU A 482 -7.76 -3.39 -23.12
CA LEU A 482 -6.44 -3.88 -23.52
C LEU A 482 -6.15 -5.29 -23.02
N ASP A 483 -6.97 -5.85 -22.13
CA ASP A 483 -6.76 -7.18 -21.57
C ASP A 483 -6.84 -8.26 -22.65
N GLU A 484 -5.75 -8.96 -22.89
CA GLU A 484 -5.60 -10.04 -23.86
C GLU A 484 -5.55 -11.41 -23.17
N GLN A 485 -5.62 -11.46 -21.85
CA GLN A 485 -5.42 -12.65 -21.02
C GLN A 485 -4.06 -13.33 -21.27
N GLU A 486 -3.05 -12.55 -21.67
CA GLU A 486 -1.72 -13.00 -22.00
C GLU A 486 -0.74 -12.79 -20.85
N ARG A 487 -0.33 -13.88 -20.21
CA ARG A 487 0.74 -13.90 -19.22
C ARG A 487 2.08 -14.02 -19.92
N TYR A 488 3.07 -13.31 -19.40
CA TYR A 488 4.44 -13.38 -19.94
C TYR A 488 5.28 -14.44 -19.22
N GLU A 489 4.95 -14.74 -17.97
CA GLU A 489 5.69 -15.70 -17.18
C GLU A 489 4.85 -16.95 -16.90
N ASN A 490 5.49 -18.12 -16.95
CA ASN A 490 4.84 -19.43 -16.81
C ASN A 490 5.22 -20.14 -15.49
N TRP A 491 5.44 -19.40 -14.43
CA TRP A 491 5.57 -20.02 -13.12
C TRP A 491 4.29 -20.06 -12.32
#